data_c45bc71afcdf8c0e941677dd5515c44e
#
_entry.id   c45bc71afcdf8c0e941677dd5515c44e
#
_cell.length_a   1.000
_cell.length_b   1.000
_cell.length_c   1.000
_cell.angle_alpha   90.00
_cell.angle_beta   90.00
_cell.angle_gamma   90.00
#
_symmetry.space_group_name_H-M   'P 1'
#
loop_
_entity.id
_entity.type
_entity.pdbx_description
1 polymer ?
#
loop_
_entity_poly.entity_id
_entity_poly.type
_entity_poly.pdbx_seq_one_letter_code
_entity_poly.pdbx_strand_id
1 'polypeptide(L)'
;VNPIRRLRRTVSLLATAALLSGAALMPLAHAQGSVTLLNVSYDPTRELYQDYNAAFAKYWKAKTGETVTVKNSHGGSGKQARSVIDGLDADVVTLALAYDIDALHDHGKLVPADWQKRLPSNASPYTSTIVFLVRKGNPKHINDWPDLARSGIDVITPNPKTSGGARWNYLAAWAYSLKQPGGNADSAKAFVKRIYANTKVLDSGARGATTTFVERGIGDVLIAWENEAYLAVKELGPDKFQIVTPSLSILAEPPVSVVDKTVDKKGTRKVAQAYLEYLYSPEGQEIAAKNYYRPRDPKIAAKYAKTFAPVKLVTIDEVFGGWRNAQKTHFDDGGVFDQISAVR
;
A
#
# COMPACT_ATOMS: atom_id res chain seq x y z
N VAL A 1 -71.44 49.42 50.66
CA VAL A 1 -72.73 48.83 50.80
C VAL A 1 -72.78 47.53 49.97
N ASN A 2 -72.66 46.46 50.69
CA ASN A 2 -73.05 45.06 50.30
C ASN A 2 -74.52 45.06 49.86
N PRO A 3 -75.10 44.05 49.28
CA PRO A 3 -74.77 42.58 49.44
C PRO A 3 -75.26 41.61 48.32
N ILE A 4 -74.91 40.44 48.49
CA ILE A 4 -75.77 39.14 48.58
C ILE A 4 -75.85 38.40 47.27
N ARG A 5 -75.29 37.21 47.36
CA ARG A 5 -75.75 35.86 47.47
C ARG A 5 -76.30 35.14 46.25
N ARG A 6 -75.69 34.04 46.12
CA ARG A 6 -76.25 32.62 46.06
C ARG A 6 -76.65 32.06 44.71
N LEU A 7 -75.96 31.04 44.42
CA LEU A 7 -76.39 29.62 44.32
C LEU A 7 -77.04 29.24 42.98
N ARG A 8 -76.45 28.36 42.31
CA ARG A 8 -76.96 26.98 42.12
C ARG A 8 -76.02 26.18 41.20
N ARG A 9 -75.64 25.13 41.84
CA ARG A 9 -75.33 23.81 41.28
C ARG A 9 -76.26 23.40 40.14
N THR A 10 -75.72 22.74 39.14
CA THR A 10 -76.11 21.44 38.59
C THR A 10 -75.31 21.21 37.33
N VAL A 11 -74.47 20.23 37.39
CA VAL A 11 -74.60 18.94 36.73
C VAL A 11 -74.60 18.98 35.22
N SER A 12 -73.49 18.61 34.60
CA SER A 12 -73.45 17.50 33.63
C SER A 12 -72.04 17.16 33.30
N LEU A 13 -71.63 16.10 33.76
CA LEU A 13 -70.89 15.00 33.23
C LEU A 13 -70.85 14.93 31.69
N LEU A 14 -69.71 14.39 31.21
CA LEU A 14 -69.47 13.84 29.89
C LEU A 14 -68.94 14.79 28.82
N ALA A 15 -67.60 14.92 28.85
CA ALA A 15 -66.78 14.85 27.64
C ALA A 15 -65.33 14.55 28.01
N THR A 16 -65.14 13.45 28.69
CA THR A 16 -63.86 12.72 28.69
C THR A 16 -63.83 11.90 27.43
N ALA A 17 -63.15 12.33 26.45
CA ALA A 17 -62.63 11.44 25.40
C ALA A 17 -61.57 12.14 24.56
N ALA A 18 -60.50 11.45 24.44
CA ALA A 18 -59.52 11.56 23.34
C ALA A 18 -58.55 12.77 23.33
N LEU A 19 -57.74 12.84 24.36
CA LEU A 19 -56.34 13.29 24.22
C LEU A 19 -55.44 12.09 24.45
N LEU A 20 -55.67 11.06 23.64
CA LEU A 20 -54.80 9.90 23.54
C LEU A 20 -53.87 10.10 22.32
N SER A 21 -52.60 10.31 22.66
CA SER A 21 -51.50 9.63 21.99
C SER A 21 -51.27 9.97 20.52
N GLY A 22 -50.92 11.21 20.24
CA GLY A 22 -49.96 11.47 19.22
C GLY A 22 -48.54 11.35 19.78
N ALA A 23 -48.16 10.17 20.31
CA ALA A 23 -46.75 9.81 20.43
C ALA A 23 -46.27 9.65 18.99
N ALA A 24 -45.89 10.75 18.36
CA ALA A 24 -45.08 10.73 17.17
C ALA A 24 -43.89 9.86 17.52
N LEU A 25 -43.83 8.68 16.94
CA LEU A 25 -42.60 7.93 16.76
C LEU A 25 -41.65 8.86 15.97
N MET A 26 -41.00 9.78 16.69
CA MET A 26 -39.81 10.40 16.16
C MET A 26 -38.86 9.23 15.87
N PRO A 27 -38.46 9.00 14.62
CA PRO A 27 -37.39 8.08 14.38
C PRO A 27 -36.27 8.57 15.28
N LEU A 28 -35.81 7.72 16.20
CA LEU A 28 -34.55 7.92 16.88
C LEU A 28 -33.53 8.17 15.76
N ALA A 29 -33.21 9.44 15.56
CA ALA A 29 -32.07 9.82 14.76
C ALA A 29 -30.90 9.11 15.47
N HIS A 30 -30.54 7.94 14.98
CA HIS A 30 -29.29 7.30 15.37
C HIS A 30 -28.24 8.37 15.10
N ALA A 31 -27.64 8.87 16.16
CA ALA A 31 -26.50 9.76 16.03
C ALA A 31 -25.56 9.05 15.03
N GLN A 32 -25.45 9.62 13.83
CA GLN A 32 -24.63 9.03 12.79
C GLN A 32 -23.22 9.03 13.33
N GLY A 33 -22.75 7.85 13.77
CA GLY A 33 -21.39 7.69 14.27
C GLY A 33 -20.39 8.18 13.23
N SER A 34 -19.32 8.79 13.70
CA SER A 34 -18.16 9.08 12.87
C SER A 34 -16.96 8.36 13.42
N VAL A 35 -16.16 7.76 12.55
CA VAL A 35 -14.96 7.02 12.90
C VAL A 35 -13.79 7.49 12.04
N THR A 36 -12.61 7.56 12.63
CA THR A 36 -11.37 7.86 11.91
C THR A 36 -10.45 6.66 11.97
N LEU A 37 -9.95 6.24 10.80
CA LEU A 37 -8.90 5.25 10.65
C LEU A 37 -7.59 5.91 10.27
N LEU A 38 -6.47 5.33 10.71
CA LEU A 38 -5.14 5.63 10.19
C LEU A 38 -4.63 4.42 9.39
N ASN A 39 -4.41 4.61 8.09
CA ASN A 39 -3.73 3.66 7.22
C ASN A 39 -2.26 4.08 7.10
N VAL A 40 -1.36 3.26 7.61
CA VAL A 40 0.09 3.45 7.48
C VAL A 40 0.55 2.62 6.29
N SER A 41 0.95 3.31 5.22
CA SER A 41 1.23 2.73 3.91
C SER A 41 2.65 3.03 3.42
N TYR A 42 3.07 2.34 2.38
CA TYR A 42 4.32 2.65 1.70
C TYR A 42 4.09 3.64 0.53
N ASP A 43 5.18 4.27 0.06
CA ASP A 43 5.13 5.43 -0.82
C ASP A 43 4.33 5.28 -2.12
N PRO A 44 4.47 4.20 -2.90
CA PRO A 44 3.82 4.10 -4.21
C PRO A 44 2.28 4.06 -4.19
N THR A 45 1.65 3.92 -3.04
CA THR A 45 0.19 3.79 -2.89
C THR A 45 -0.54 5.11 -2.68
N ARG A 46 0.12 6.25 -2.77
CA ARG A 46 -0.48 7.57 -2.45
C ARG A 46 -1.77 7.82 -3.23
N GLU A 47 -1.71 7.72 -4.54
CA GLU A 47 -2.83 7.96 -5.45
C GLU A 47 -3.90 6.88 -5.29
N LEU A 48 -3.48 5.62 -5.18
CA LEU A 48 -4.38 4.49 -4.94
C LEU A 48 -5.27 4.75 -3.71
N TYR A 49 -4.67 5.07 -2.57
CA TYR A 49 -5.45 5.25 -1.35
C TYR A 49 -6.20 6.58 -1.28
N GLN A 50 -5.82 7.58 -2.06
CA GLN A 50 -6.64 8.77 -2.25
C GLN A 50 -7.99 8.41 -2.89
N ASP A 51 -7.97 7.68 -4.00
CA ASP A 51 -9.17 7.23 -4.71
C ASP A 51 -9.96 6.20 -3.90
N TYR A 52 -9.24 5.25 -3.32
CA TYR A 52 -9.82 4.15 -2.56
C TYR A 52 -10.54 4.62 -1.30
N ASN A 53 -9.96 5.55 -0.54
CA ASN A 53 -10.56 6.06 0.68
C ASN A 53 -11.88 6.78 0.41
N ALA A 54 -11.97 7.53 -0.69
CA ALA A 54 -13.20 8.19 -1.11
C ALA A 54 -14.30 7.15 -1.45
N ALA A 55 -13.95 6.12 -2.21
CA ALA A 55 -14.88 5.04 -2.57
C ALA A 55 -15.31 4.24 -1.34
N PHE A 56 -14.39 3.87 -0.47
CA PHE A 56 -14.71 3.15 0.77
C PHE A 56 -15.60 3.97 1.70
N ALA A 57 -15.33 5.25 1.88
CA ALA A 57 -16.17 6.13 2.72
C ALA A 57 -17.62 6.17 2.22
N LYS A 58 -17.82 6.27 0.91
CA LYS A 58 -19.14 6.22 0.28
C LYS A 58 -19.82 4.87 0.48
N TYR A 59 -19.11 3.78 0.23
CA TYR A 59 -19.60 2.41 0.44
C TYR A 59 -20.01 2.19 1.89
N TRP A 60 -19.15 2.54 2.84
CA TRP A 60 -19.41 2.32 4.27
C TRP A 60 -20.60 3.13 4.77
N LYS A 61 -20.70 4.40 4.34
CA LYS A 61 -21.84 5.26 4.65
C LYS A 61 -23.15 4.69 4.13
N ALA A 62 -23.18 4.21 2.90
CA ALA A 62 -24.36 3.60 2.29
C ALA A 62 -24.76 2.31 3.02
N LYS A 63 -23.78 1.50 3.46
CA LYS A 63 -24.00 0.20 4.11
C LYS A 63 -24.42 0.32 5.58
N THR A 64 -23.87 1.30 6.32
CA THR A 64 -23.97 1.33 7.79
C THR A 64 -24.58 2.63 8.33
N GLY A 65 -24.65 3.68 7.54
CA GLY A 65 -24.99 5.02 8.02
C GLY A 65 -23.84 5.74 8.74
N GLU A 66 -22.71 5.07 9.02
CA GLU A 66 -21.56 5.65 9.71
C GLU A 66 -20.66 6.41 8.74
N THR A 67 -20.18 7.57 9.16
CA THR A 67 -19.18 8.33 8.41
C THR A 67 -17.79 7.88 8.79
N VAL A 68 -16.97 7.50 7.81
CA VAL A 68 -15.56 7.13 8.02
C VAL A 68 -14.64 8.13 7.35
N THR A 69 -13.61 8.55 8.08
CA THR A 69 -12.49 9.32 7.55
C THR A 69 -11.23 8.47 7.65
N VAL A 70 -10.55 8.26 6.54
CA VAL A 70 -9.28 7.51 6.54
C VAL A 70 -8.15 8.49 6.33
N LYS A 71 -7.27 8.59 7.33
CA LYS A 71 -6.01 9.32 7.25
C LYS A 71 -4.91 8.37 6.78
N ASN A 72 -3.98 8.88 6.00
CA ASN A 72 -2.84 8.11 5.51
C ASN A 72 -1.52 8.67 6.05
N SER A 73 -0.59 7.76 6.36
CA SER A 73 0.83 8.05 6.46
C SER A 73 1.56 7.28 5.35
N HIS A 74 2.40 7.96 4.58
CA HIS A 74 3.16 7.36 3.49
C HIS A 74 4.65 7.57 3.67
N GLY A 75 5.44 6.55 3.36
CA GLY A 75 6.89 6.59 3.45
C GLY A 75 7.52 5.27 3.02
N GLY A 76 8.82 5.14 3.22
CA GLY A 76 9.49 3.85 3.03
C GLY A 76 8.88 2.77 3.94
N SER A 77 8.57 1.60 3.39
CA SER A 77 7.79 0.55 4.08
C SER A 77 8.43 0.10 5.40
N GLY A 78 9.74 -0.15 5.43
CA GLY A 78 10.45 -0.51 6.65
C GLY A 78 10.46 0.62 7.68
N LYS A 79 10.56 1.88 7.23
CA LYS A 79 10.43 3.05 8.12
C LYS A 79 9.02 3.15 8.70
N GLN A 80 7.99 2.90 7.89
CA GLN A 80 6.58 2.91 8.33
C GLN A 80 6.31 1.80 9.34
N ALA A 81 6.80 0.57 9.10
CA ALA A 81 6.70 -0.53 10.06
C ALA A 81 7.34 -0.15 11.42
N ARG A 82 8.52 0.44 11.40
CA ARG A 82 9.20 0.90 12.62
C ARG A 82 8.38 1.97 13.34
N SER A 83 7.82 2.94 12.63
CA SER A 83 6.98 3.97 13.25
C SER A 83 5.78 3.38 13.99
N VAL A 84 5.16 2.32 13.46
CA VAL A 84 4.06 1.62 14.12
C VAL A 84 4.56 0.84 15.35
N ILE A 85 5.71 0.17 15.26
CA ILE A 85 6.36 -0.51 16.39
C ILE A 85 6.68 0.50 17.51
N ASP A 86 7.15 1.68 17.16
CA ASP A 86 7.52 2.76 18.07
C ASP A 86 6.31 3.54 18.63
N GLY A 87 5.08 3.15 18.27
CA GLY A 87 3.87 3.66 18.91
C GLY A 87 2.94 4.50 18.03
N LEU A 88 3.14 4.56 16.70
CA LEU A 88 2.16 5.19 15.82
C LEU A 88 0.89 4.32 15.77
N ASP A 89 -0.23 4.86 16.25
CA ASP A 89 -1.52 4.17 16.41
C ASP A 89 -2.21 3.92 15.03
N ALA A 90 -1.62 3.05 14.21
CA ALA A 90 -2.19 2.63 12.94
C ALA A 90 -3.35 1.66 13.14
N ASP A 91 -4.49 1.90 12.50
CA ASP A 91 -5.60 0.95 12.46
C ASP A 91 -5.33 -0.18 11.47
N VAL A 92 -4.75 0.17 10.33
CA VAL A 92 -4.33 -0.77 9.30
C VAL A 92 -2.94 -0.40 8.78
N VAL A 93 -2.22 -1.41 8.33
CA VAL A 93 -0.97 -1.25 7.59
C VAL A 93 -1.15 -1.83 6.19
N THR A 94 -0.63 -1.12 5.19
CA THR A 94 -0.63 -1.52 3.78
C THR A 94 0.78 -1.32 3.25
N LEU A 95 1.65 -2.31 3.51
CA LEU A 95 3.09 -2.20 3.34
C LEU A 95 3.59 -2.88 2.08
N ALA A 96 4.87 -2.71 1.76
CA ALA A 96 5.43 -3.19 0.51
C ALA A 96 5.70 -4.70 0.49
N LEU A 97 5.89 -5.33 1.65
CA LEU A 97 6.34 -6.72 1.75
C LEU A 97 5.98 -7.34 3.10
N ALA A 98 5.85 -8.67 3.11
CA ALA A 98 5.34 -9.39 4.28
C ALA A 98 6.22 -9.27 5.52
N TYR A 99 7.54 -9.23 5.36
CA TYR A 99 8.43 -9.11 6.52
C TYR A 99 8.20 -7.82 7.32
N ASP A 100 7.83 -6.72 6.67
CA ASP A 100 7.56 -5.46 7.37
C ASP A 100 6.33 -5.58 8.29
N ILE A 101 5.35 -6.42 7.95
CA ILE A 101 4.22 -6.74 8.85
C ILE A 101 4.63 -7.81 9.87
N ASP A 102 5.42 -8.80 9.48
CA ASP A 102 5.99 -9.77 10.42
C ASP A 102 6.75 -9.07 11.56
N ALA A 103 7.46 -7.99 11.25
CA ALA A 103 8.17 -7.20 12.25
C ALA A 103 7.24 -6.58 13.31
N LEU A 104 6.00 -6.22 12.95
CA LEU A 104 4.98 -5.76 13.91
C LEU A 104 4.62 -6.87 14.91
N HIS A 105 4.60 -8.11 14.45
CA HIS A 105 4.42 -9.26 15.35
C HIS A 105 5.66 -9.48 16.22
N ASP A 106 6.83 -9.57 15.59
CA ASP A 106 8.07 -9.99 16.24
C ASP A 106 8.49 -9.01 17.34
N HIS A 107 8.40 -7.70 17.08
CA HIS A 107 8.87 -6.64 17.97
C HIS A 107 7.81 -6.00 18.85
N GLY A 108 6.52 -6.12 18.52
CA GLY A 108 5.46 -5.42 19.24
C GLY A 108 4.26 -6.27 19.60
N LYS A 109 4.15 -7.49 19.07
CA LYS A 109 2.93 -8.32 19.18
C LYS A 109 1.67 -7.54 18.79
N LEU A 110 1.82 -6.63 17.81
CA LEU A 110 0.75 -5.73 17.37
C LEU A 110 -0.26 -6.43 16.46
N VAL A 111 0.20 -7.47 15.75
CA VAL A 111 -0.58 -8.38 14.90
C VAL A 111 -0.30 -9.82 15.30
N PRO A 112 -1.18 -10.79 15.03
CA PRO A 112 -0.88 -12.21 15.30
C PRO A 112 0.11 -12.77 14.28
N ALA A 113 0.73 -13.91 14.63
CA ALA A 113 1.73 -14.56 13.76
C ALA A 113 1.14 -15.03 12.42
N ASP A 114 -0.14 -15.37 12.39
CA ASP A 114 -0.86 -15.88 11.22
C ASP A 114 -1.64 -14.81 10.44
N TRP A 115 -1.28 -13.54 10.60
CA TRP A 115 -1.97 -12.39 9.99
C TRP A 115 -2.21 -12.55 8.48
N GLN A 116 -1.29 -13.18 7.74
CA GLN A 116 -1.41 -13.41 6.29
C GLN A 116 -2.56 -14.34 5.89
N LYS A 117 -3.03 -15.19 6.80
CA LYS A 117 -4.10 -16.15 6.53
C LYS A 117 -5.50 -15.53 6.61
N ARG A 118 -5.61 -14.31 7.08
CA ARG A 118 -6.90 -13.63 7.34
C ARG A 118 -7.60 -13.11 6.10
N LEU A 119 -6.85 -12.88 5.02
CA LEU A 119 -7.35 -12.33 3.76
C LEU A 119 -6.85 -13.17 2.59
N PRO A 120 -7.56 -13.15 1.45
CA PRO A 120 -7.16 -13.92 0.27
C PRO A 120 -5.76 -13.56 -0.25
N SER A 121 -5.16 -14.47 -0.99
CA SER A 121 -3.86 -14.27 -1.65
C SER A 121 -2.75 -13.86 -0.69
N ASN A 122 -2.66 -14.51 0.47
CA ASN A 122 -1.71 -14.16 1.53
C ASN A 122 -1.80 -12.69 1.97
N ALA A 123 -3.03 -12.17 2.06
CA ALA A 123 -3.34 -10.79 2.39
C ALA A 123 -2.76 -9.74 1.43
N SER A 124 -2.56 -10.11 0.16
CA SER A 124 -2.05 -9.23 -0.89
C SER A 124 -3.14 -8.97 -1.94
N PRO A 125 -3.90 -7.87 -1.84
CA PRO A 125 -5.08 -7.63 -2.67
C PRO A 125 -4.76 -7.27 -4.12
N TYR A 126 -3.56 -6.85 -4.41
CA TYR A 126 -3.05 -6.49 -5.73
C TYR A 126 -1.57 -6.85 -5.83
N THR A 127 -1.03 -6.83 -7.04
CA THR A 127 0.39 -7.09 -7.28
C THR A 127 1.03 -5.96 -8.10
N SER A 128 2.33 -5.98 -8.17
CA SER A 128 3.13 -5.14 -9.05
C SER A 128 4.36 -5.90 -9.50
N THR A 129 5.23 -5.24 -10.22
CA THR A 129 6.54 -5.75 -10.58
C THR A 129 7.54 -4.61 -10.71
N ILE A 130 8.80 -4.94 -10.95
CA ILE A 130 9.87 -3.98 -11.11
C ILE A 130 10.17 -3.80 -12.59
N VAL A 131 10.23 -2.56 -13.01
CA VAL A 131 10.54 -2.11 -14.37
C VAL A 131 11.62 -1.02 -14.32
N PHE A 132 12.07 -0.57 -15.49
CA PHE A 132 12.97 0.57 -15.60
C PHE A 132 12.22 1.76 -16.19
N LEU A 133 12.43 2.93 -15.62
CA LEU A 133 12.05 4.19 -16.20
C LEU A 133 13.29 4.87 -16.75
N VAL A 134 13.28 5.19 -18.05
CA VAL A 134 14.38 5.84 -18.74
C VAL A 134 13.94 7.16 -19.37
N ARG A 135 14.91 8.00 -19.74
CA ARG A 135 14.65 9.22 -20.49
C ARG A 135 14.03 8.89 -21.85
N LYS A 136 13.20 9.77 -22.39
CA LYS A 136 12.55 9.60 -23.70
C LYS A 136 13.57 9.28 -24.80
N GLY A 137 13.24 8.28 -25.60
CA GLY A 137 14.14 7.80 -26.66
C GLY A 137 15.28 6.90 -26.18
N ASN A 138 15.36 6.63 -24.88
CA ASN A 138 16.34 5.73 -24.27
C ASN A 138 17.79 6.00 -24.73
N PRO A 139 18.33 7.21 -24.50
CA PRO A 139 19.61 7.62 -25.09
C PRO A 139 20.81 6.80 -24.61
N LYS A 140 20.67 6.07 -23.50
CA LYS A 140 21.70 5.19 -22.95
C LYS A 140 21.53 3.72 -23.37
N HIS A 141 20.55 3.41 -24.21
CA HIS A 141 20.25 2.06 -24.69
C HIS A 141 20.13 1.03 -23.55
N ILE A 142 19.30 1.36 -22.55
CA ILE A 142 19.03 0.50 -21.40
C ILE A 142 17.85 -0.40 -21.75
N ASN A 143 18.10 -1.68 -21.96
CA ASN A 143 17.10 -2.64 -22.42
C ASN A 143 16.84 -3.77 -21.42
N ASP A 144 17.85 -4.09 -20.58
CA ASP A 144 17.73 -5.14 -19.57
C ASP A 144 18.71 -4.90 -18.40
N TRP A 145 18.66 -5.74 -17.39
CA TRP A 145 19.44 -5.64 -16.17
C TRP A 145 20.96 -5.45 -16.38
N PRO A 146 21.64 -6.14 -17.34
CA PRO A 146 23.07 -5.96 -17.56
C PRO A 146 23.47 -4.51 -17.91
N ASP A 147 22.56 -3.77 -18.55
CA ASP A 147 22.82 -2.39 -18.93
C ASP A 147 22.98 -1.47 -17.72
N LEU A 148 22.34 -1.80 -16.59
CA LEU A 148 22.46 -1.05 -15.34
C LEU A 148 23.84 -1.21 -14.69
N ALA A 149 24.55 -2.29 -15.01
CA ALA A 149 25.88 -2.60 -14.50
C ALA A 149 27.01 -2.06 -15.37
N ARG A 150 26.70 -1.41 -16.51
CA ARG A 150 27.71 -0.77 -17.40
C ARG A 150 28.32 0.47 -16.73
N SER A 151 29.60 0.71 -16.99
CA SER A 151 30.24 1.96 -16.59
C SER A 151 29.58 3.18 -17.27
N GLY A 152 29.43 4.27 -16.55
CA GLY A 152 28.85 5.52 -17.08
C GLY A 152 27.32 5.53 -17.14
N ILE A 153 26.65 4.58 -16.49
CA ILE A 153 25.21 4.60 -16.24
C ILE A 153 24.95 5.05 -14.81
N ASP A 154 24.15 6.09 -14.65
CA ASP A 154 23.71 6.57 -13.34
C ASP A 154 22.35 5.97 -12.99
N VAL A 155 22.35 5.06 -12.01
CA VAL A 155 21.16 4.32 -11.52
C VAL A 155 20.55 5.06 -10.33
N ILE A 156 19.24 5.20 -10.34
CA ILE A 156 18.45 5.69 -9.19
C ILE A 156 17.60 4.53 -8.64
N THR A 157 17.69 4.32 -7.34
CA THR A 157 16.86 3.38 -6.59
C THR A 157 16.83 3.81 -5.13
N PRO A 158 15.76 3.55 -4.37
CA PRO A 158 15.74 3.91 -2.97
C PRO A 158 16.59 2.96 -2.11
N ASN A 159 16.75 3.28 -0.84
CA ASN A 159 17.59 2.55 0.11
C ASN A 159 16.86 1.31 0.65
N PRO A 160 17.38 0.08 0.48
CA PRO A 160 16.80 -1.14 1.02
C PRO A 160 16.67 -1.17 2.56
N LYS A 161 17.45 -0.38 3.28
CA LYS A 161 17.35 -0.31 4.75
C LYS A 161 16.08 0.42 5.24
N THR A 162 15.47 1.25 4.40
CA THR A 162 14.28 2.04 4.77
C THR A 162 13.08 1.77 3.87
N SER A 163 13.32 1.38 2.63
CA SER A 163 12.31 1.18 1.59
C SER A 163 12.09 -0.29 1.27
N GLY A 164 10.87 -0.77 1.47
CA GLY A 164 10.48 -2.11 1.01
C GLY A 164 10.47 -2.20 -0.51
N GLY A 165 10.12 -1.11 -1.21
CA GLY A 165 10.22 -1.04 -2.67
C GLY A 165 11.64 -1.29 -3.17
N ALA A 166 12.63 -0.73 -2.46
CA ALA A 166 14.04 -0.96 -2.78
C ALA A 166 14.49 -2.41 -2.57
N ARG A 167 13.93 -3.10 -1.57
CA ARG A 167 14.21 -4.53 -1.36
C ARG A 167 13.73 -5.36 -2.55
N TRP A 168 12.53 -5.08 -3.07
CA TRP A 168 12.04 -5.71 -4.28
C TRP A 168 12.92 -5.40 -5.50
N ASN A 169 13.38 -4.16 -5.67
CA ASN A 169 14.30 -3.76 -6.75
C ASN A 169 15.60 -4.58 -6.69
N TYR A 170 16.21 -4.66 -5.51
CA TYR A 170 17.42 -5.42 -5.26
C TYR A 170 17.22 -6.91 -5.55
N LEU A 171 16.13 -7.51 -5.05
CA LEU A 171 15.87 -8.93 -5.23
C LEU A 171 15.55 -9.29 -6.70
N ALA A 172 14.92 -8.38 -7.46
CA ALA A 172 14.71 -8.57 -8.90
C ALA A 172 16.03 -8.65 -9.66
N ALA A 173 16.97 -7.75 -9.38
CA ALA A 173 18.31 -7.77 -9.96
C ALA A 173 19.09 -9.03 -9.57
N TRP A 174 19.00 -9.44 -8.32
CA TRP A 174 19.63 -10.67 -7.81
C TRP A 174 19.05 -11.89 -8.51
N ALA A 175 17.73 -12.02 -8.58
CA ALA A 175 17.04 -13.14 -9.23
C ALA A 175 17.38 -13.22 -10.73
N TYR A 176 17.49 -12.10 -11.42
CA TYR A 176 17.95 -12.06 -12.81
C TYR A 176 19.30 -12.76 -12.94
N SER A 177 20.29 -12.38 -12.13
CA SER A 177 21.63 -12.96 -12.19
C SER A 177 21.66 -14.46 -11.85
N LEU A 178 20.88 -14.88 -10.83
CA LEU A 178 20.75 -16.30 -10.47
C LEU A 178 20.19 -17.17 -11.59
N LYS A 179 19.27 -16.65 -12.38
CA LYS A 179 18.60 -17.38 -13.47
C LYS A 179 19.40 -17.40 -14.78
N GLN A 180 20.59 -16.77 -14.82
CA GLN A 180 21.48 -16.86 -15.98
C GLN A 180 22.23 -18.20 -15.98
N PRO A 181 22.69 -18.68 -17.15
CA PRO A 181 23.53 -19.87 -17.22
C PRO A 181 24.75 -19.76 -16.27
N GLY A 182 24.93 -20.76 -15.40
CA GLY A 182 26.00 -20.75 -14.38
C GLY A 182 25.77 -19.78 -13.22
N GLY A 183 24.56 -19.20 -13.10
CA GLY A 183 24.23 -18.25 -12.04
C GLY A 183 24.27 -18.90 -10.65
N ASN A 184 24.88 -18.20 -9.70
CA ASN A 184 25.00 -18.59 -8.29
C ASN A 184 25.03 -17.34 -7.40
N ALA A 185 25.10 -17.55 -6.08
CA ALA A 185 25.09 -16.45 -5.12
C ALA A 185 26.27 -15.47 -5.29
N ASP A 186 27.45 -15.95 -5.62
CA ASP A 186 28.63 -15.11 -5.81
C ASP A 186 28.50 -14.23 -7.08
N SER A 187 28.04 -14.83 -8.18
CA SER A 187 27.78 -14.07 -9.42
C SER A 187 26.68 -13.05 -9.24
N ALA A 188 25.61 -13.40 -8.50
CA ALA A 188 24.52 -12.45 -8.20
C ALA A 188 25.00 -11.33 -7.30
N LYS A 189 25.79 -11.60 -6.28
CA LYS A 189 26.40 -10.58 -5.42
C LYS A 189 27.29 -9.64 -6.20
N ALA A 190 28.15 -10.16 -7.06
CA ALA A 190 29.04 -9.36 -7.91
C ALA A 190 28.24 -8.50 -8.91
N PHE A 191 27.17 -9.04 -9.47
CA PHE A 191 26.29 -8.32 -10.39
C PHE A 191 25.56 -7.17 -9.71
N VAL A 192 24.89 -7.43 -8.58
CA VAL A 192 24.15 -6.40 -7.82
C VAL A 192 25.13 -5.34 -7.29
N LYS A 193 26.33 -5.73 -6.85
CA LYS A 193 27.37 -4.78 -6.44
C LYS A 193 27.70 -3.78 -7.56
N ARG A 194 27.81 -4.23 -8.82
CA ARG A 194 28.04 -3.31 -9.95
C ARG A 194 26.89 -2.33 -10.17
N ILE A 195 25.65 -2.78 -10.07
CA ILE A 195 24.48 -1.88 -10.16
C ILE A 195 24.52 -0.82 -9.05
N TYR A 196 24.79 -1.24 -7.81
CA TYR A 196 24.86 -0.30 -6.69
C TYR A 196 26.09 0.61 -6.73
N ALA A 197 27.19 0.18 -7.35
CA ALA A 197 28.33 1.07 -7.63
C ALA A 197 27.96 2.23 -8.56
N ASN A 198 27.00 2.03 -9.44
CA ASN A 198 26.43 3.05 -10.33
C ASN A 198 25.32 3.89 -9.65
N THR A 199 24.94 3.58 -8.42
CA THR A 199 23.85 4.28 -7.71
C THR A 199 24.43 5.36 -6.82
N LYS A 200 24.24 6.63 -7.18
CA LYS A 200 24.80 7.77 -6.43
C LYS A 200 23.90 8.30 -5.33
N VAL A 201 22.58 8.10 -5.45
CA VAL A 201 21.57 8.57 -4.52
C VAL A 201 20.72 7.39 -4.06
N LEU A 202 20.57 7.26 -2.75
CA LEU A 202 19.71 6.28 -2.10
C LEU A 202 18.64 7.03 -1.28
N ASP A 203 17.54 7.37 -1.94
CA ASP A 203 16.40 8.02 -1.27
C ASP A 203 15.77 7.09 -0.23
N SER A 204 15.12 7.66 0.78
CA SER A 204 14.54 6.89 1.88
C SER A 204 13.31 6.05 1.48
N GLY A 205 12.70 6.33 0.33
CA GLY A 205 11.51 5.64 -0.18
C GLY A 205 11.38 5.77 -1.70
N ALA A 206 10.48 4.98 -2.26
CA ALA A 206 10.29 4.89 -3.72
C ALA A 206 9.86 6.23 -4.35
N ARG A 207 8.95 6.99 -3.72
CA ARG A 207 8.54 8.30 -4.23
C ARG A 207 9.70 9.31 -4.21
N GLY A 208 10.59 9.26 -3.23
CA GLY A 208 11.80 10.08 -3.21
C GLY A 208 12.69 9.80 -4.41
N ALA A 209 12.90 8.51 -4.74
CA ALA A 209 13.68 8.11 -5.91
C ALA A 209 13.00 8.56 -7.23
N THR A 210 11.67 8.45 -7.32
CA THR A 210 10.90 8.96 -8.46
C THR A 210 11.09 10.48 -8.60
N THR A 211 10.98 11.24 -7.52
CA THR A 211 11.20 12.70 -7.51
C THR A 211 12.63 13.05 -7.92
N THR A 212 13.63 12.33 -7.42
CA THR A 212 15.03 12.52 -7.80
C THR A 212 15.24 12.32 -9.29
N PHE A 213 14.65 11.28 -9.87
CA PHE A 213 14.78 11.00 -11.29
C PHE A 213 13.92 11.95 -12.14
N VAL A 214 12.62 12.10 -11.84
CA VAL A 214 11.65 12.81 -12.68
C VAL A 214 11.79 14.33 -12.56
N GLU A 215 11.80 14.84 -11.33
CA GLU A 215 11.72 16.29 -11.09
C GLU A 215 13.09 16.95 -11.02
N ARG A 216 14.07 16.29 -10.37
CA ARG A 216 15.43 16.82 -10.24
C ARG A 216 16.30 16.52 -11.45
N GLY A 217 15.86 15.63 -12.35
CA GLY A 217 16.58 15.28 -13.56
C GLY A 217 17.87 14.48 -13.33
N ILE A 218 18.03 13.83 -12.20
CA ILE A 218 19.22 13.06 -11.82
C ILE A 218 19.08 11.61 -12.28
N GLY A 219 20.15 11.03 -12.84
CA GLY A 219 20.23 9.64 -13.25
C GLY A 219 19.80 9.38 -14.69
N ASP A 220 20.25 8.26 -15.22
CA ASP A 220 19.93 7.75 -16.56
C ASP A 220 18.77 6.77 -16.53
N VAL A 221 18.62 6.03 -15.43
CA VAL A 221 17.59 5.01 -15.21
C VAL A 221 17.13 4.99 -13.76
N LEU A 222 15.82 4.89 -13.57
CA LEU A 222 15.19 4.58 -12.29
C LEU A 222 14.75 3.13 -12.30
N ILE A 223 15.20 2.35 -11.31
CA ILE A 223 14.59 1.05 -11.01
C ILE A 223 13.31 1.34 -10.24
N ALA A 224 12.17 1.10 -10.84
CA ALA A 224 10.87 1.54 -10.34
C ALA A 224 9.88 0.40 -10.17
N TRP A 225 8.94 0.58 -9.26
CA TRP A 225 7.70 -0.15 -9.30
C TRP A 225 6.90 0.25 -10.53
N GLU A 226 6.19 -0.70 -11.12
CA GLU A 226 5.45 -0.50 -12.37
C GLU A 226 4.45 0.66 -12.27
N ASN A 227 3.72 0.79 -11.16
CA ASN A 227 2.78 1.89 -10.97
C ASN A 227 3.45 3.26 -10.89
N GLU A 228 4.63 3.38 -10.25
CA GLU A 228 5.41 4.63 -10.23
C GLU A 228 5.89 5.00 -11.64
N ALA A 229 6.30 4.01 -12.42
CA ALA A 229 6.72 4.25 -13.81
C ALA A 229 5.56 4.74 -14.67
N TYR A 230 4.37 4.14 -14.54
CA TYR A 230 3.17 4.62 -15.23
C TYR A 230 2.75 6.01 -14.79
N LEU A 231 2.80 6.31 -13.49
CA LEU A 231 2.53 7.64 -12.96
C LEU A 231 3.48 8.67 -13.61
N ALA A 232 4.77 8.34 -13.71
CA ALA A 232 5.76 9.22 -14.32
C ALA A 232 5.45 9.51 -15.81
N VAL A 233 5.15 8.49 -16.60
CA VAL A 233 4.90 8.66 -18.05
C VAL A 233 3.52 9.21 -18.38
N LYS A 234 2.55 9.10 -17.48
CA LYS A 234 1.18 9.57 -17.72
C LYS A 234 0.91 10.95 -17.12
N GLU A 235 1.45 11.22 -15.95
CA GLU A 235 1.04 12.37 -15.15
C GLU A 235 2.18 13.33 -14.81
N LEU A 236 3.36 12.82 -14.42
CA LEU A 236 4.46 13.68 -13.96
C LEU A 236 5.33 14.25 -15.09
N GLY A 237 5.44 13.54 -16.18
CA GLY A 237 6.24 13.97 -17.32
C GLY A 237 5.86 13.27 -18.61
N PRO A 238 4.62 13.49 -19.12
CA PRO A 238 4.22 12.94 -20.41
C PRO A 238 5.26 13.36 -21.46
N ASP A 239 5.62 12.42 -22.33
CA ASP A 239 6.63 12.58 -23.40
C ASP A 239 8.09 12.80 -22.94
N LYS A 240 8.40 12.73 -21.65
CA LYS A 240 9.77 12.86 -21.12
C LYS A 240 10.43 11.54 -20.78
N PHE A 241 9.65 10.49 -20.58
CA PHE A 241 10.11 9.20 -20.11
C PHE A 241 9.51 8.06 -20.92
N GLN A 242 10.14 6.89 -20.84
CA GLN A 242 9.57 5.64 -21.32
C GLN A 242 9.86 4.50 -20.34
N ILE A 243 8.98 3.52 -20.32
CA ILE A 243 9.10 2.32 -19.51
C ILE A 243 9.85 1.26 -20.34
N VAL A 244 10.85 0.64 -19.73
CA VAL A 244 11.52 -0.55 -20.24
C VAL A 244 11.17 -1.71 -19.32
N THR A 245 10.54 -2.74 -19.88
CA THR A 245 10.24 -3.97 -19.16
C THR A 245 11.41 -4.93 -19.30
N PRO A 246 12.06 -5.34 -18.18
CA PRO A 246 13.19 -6.26 -18.25
C PRO A 246 12.76 -7.66 -18.69
N SER A 247 13.72 -8.47 -19.16
CA SER A 247 13.49 -9.85 -19.59
C SER A 247 12.99 -10.77 -18.47
N LEU A 248 13.32 -10.45 -17.21
CA LEU A 248 12.87 -11.13 -16.00
C LEU A 248 12.71 -10.11 -14.87
N SER A 249 11.65 -10.24 -14.10
CA SER A 249 11.44 -9.45 -12.90
C SER A 249 10.88 -10.30 -11.76
N ILE A 250 10.44 -9.69 -10.69
CA ILE A 250 9.89 -10.35 -9.52
C ILE A 250 8.41 -9.96 -9.33
N LEU A 251 7.59 -10.94 -8.94
CA LEU A 251 6.21 -10.68 -8.53
C LEU A 251 6.22 -9.98 -7.18
N ALA A 252 5.91 -8.70 -7.17
CA ALA A 252 5.77 -7.92 -5.95
C ALA A 252 4.34 -8.08 -5.40
N GLU A 253 4.24 -8.56 -4.17
CA GLU A 253 2.98 -8.84 -3.48
C GLU A 253 2.88 -7.99 -2.20
N PRO A 254 2.43 -6.73 -2.30
CA PRO A 254 2.31 -5.85 -1.16
C PRO A 254 1.13 -6.28 -0.28
N PRO A 255 1.37 -6.63 0.99
CA PRO A 255 0.35 -7.15 1.88
C PRO A 255 -0.32 -6.06 2.71
N VAL A 256 -1.46 -6.41 3.27
CA VAL A 256 -2.24 -5.56 4.16
C VAL A 256 -2.63 -6.30 5.43
N SER A 257 -2.76 -5.59 6.55
CA SER A 257 -3.23 -6.16 7.81
C SER A 257 -3.89 -5.13 8.70
N VAL A 258 -4.90 -5.56 9.44
CA VAL A 258 -5.38 -4.84 10.62
C VAL A 258 -4.29 -4.88 11.69
N VAL A 259 -4.11 -3.79 12.42
CA VAL A 259 -3.23 -3.73 13.59
C VAL A 259 -4.06 -4.00 14.83
N ASP A 260 -4.07 -5.24 15.28
CA ASP A 260 -5.00 -5.77 16.28
C ASP A 260 -4.99 -4.97 17.58
N LYS A 261 -3.83 -4.70 18.15
CA LYS A 261 -3.73 -3.92 19.39
C LYS A 261 -4.36 -2.52 19.27
N THR A 262 -4.17 -1.88 18.13
CA THR A 262 -4.72 -0.54 17.89
C THR A 262 -6.22 -0.56 17.74
N VAL A 263 -6.75 -1.43 16.88
CA VAL A 263 -8.19 -1.46 16.59
C VAL A 263 -9.00 -1.93 17.80
N ASP A 264 -8.44 -2.80 18.65
CA ASP A 264 -9.10 -3.22 19.89
C ASP A 264 -9.11 -2.07 20.91
N LYS A 265 -8.00 -1.36 21.07
CA LYS A 265 -7.92 -0.17 21.92
C LYS A 265 -8.87 0.95 21.48
N LYS A 266 -8.98 1.17 20.17
CA LYS A 266 -9.80 2.24 19.59
C LYS A 266 -11.26 1.86 19.33
N GLY A 267 -11.61 0.56 19.37
CA GLY A 267 -12.93 0.06 18.99
C GLY A 267 -13.21 0.16 17.48
N THR A 268 -12.19 0.20 16.64
CA THR A 268 -12.31 0.39 15.18
C THR A 268 -12.22 -0.90 14.37
N ARG A 269 -12.14 -2.07 15.02
CA ARG A 269 -11.92 -3.36 14.36
C ARG A 269 -12.88 -3.62 13.21
N LYS A 270 -14.18 -3.42 13.41
CA LYS A 270 -15.20 -3.72 12.40
C LYS A 270 -14.98 -2.93 11.11
N VAL A 271 -14.77 -1.63 11.22
CA VAL A 271 -14.57 -0.77 10.05
C VAL A 271 -13.20 -0.99 9.43
N ALA A 272 -12.15 -1.26 10.22
CA ALA A 272 -10.81 -1.56 9.73
C ALA A 272 -10.76 -2.87 8.93
N GLN A 273 -11.44 -3.92 9.40
CA GLN A 273 -11.58 -5.18 8.65
C GLN A 273 -12.34 -4.94 7.34
N ALA A 274 -13.48 -4.27 7.39
CA ALA A 274 -14.26 -3.95 6.20
C ALA A 274 -13.44 -3.12 5.18
N TYR A 275 -12.60 -2.19 5.66
CA TYR A 275 -11.71 -1.40 4.82
C TYR A 275 -10.73 -2.27 4.04
N LEU A 276 -10.13 -3.28 4.66
CA LEU A 276 -9.22 -4.19 3.97
C LEU A 276 -9.95 -5.21 3.07
N GLU A 277 -11.10 -5.73 3.51
CA GLU A 277 -11.91 -6.65 2.72
C GLU A 277 -12.43 -6.01 1.42
N TYR A 278 -12.79 -4.74 1.46
CA TYR A 278 -13.27 -4.00 0.30
C TYR A 278 -12.22 -3.84 -0.80
N LEU A 279 -10.92 -3.97 -0.49
CA LEU A 279 -9.84 -4.03 -1.50
C LEU A 279 -10.01 -5.19 -2.48
N TYR A 280 -10.64 -6.29 -2.04
CA TYR A 280 -10.90 -7.48 -2.85
C TYR A 280 -12.23 -7.42 -3.61
N SER A 281 -13.07 -6.41 -3.37
CA SER A 281 -14.30 -6.19 -4.12
C SER A 281 -14.01 -5.80 -5.56
N PRO A 282 -14.96 -6.01 -6.50
CA PRO A 282 -14.79 -5.56 -7.89
C PRO A 282 -14.42 -4.08 -7.98
N GLU A 283 -15.02 -3.22 -7.16
CA GLU A 283 -14.72 -1.79 -7.13
C GLU A 283 -13.31 -1.51 -6.61
N GLY A 284 -12.90 -2.17 -5.51
CA GLY A 284 -11.53 -2.06 -4.99
C GLY A 284 -10.48 -2.51 -5.99
N GLN A 285 -10.74 -3.60 -6.70
CA GLN A 285 -9.87 -4.13 -7.74
C GLN A 285 -9.80 -3.21 -8.98
N GLU A 286 -10.92 -2.59 -9.35
CA GLU A 286 -10.97 -1.60 -10.43
C GLU A 286 -10.14 -0.35 -10.05
N ILE A 287 -10.24 0.12 -8.83
CA ILE A 287 -9.45 1.27 -8.33
C ILE A 287 -7.95 0.92 -8.34
N ALA A 288 -7.59 -0.30 -7.91
CA ALA A 288 -6.19 -0.75 -7.97
C ALA A 288 -5.67 -0.72 -9.40
N ALA A 289 -6.42 -1.27 -10.37
CA ALA A 289 -6.04 -1.29 -11.78
C ALA A 289 -5.92 0.11 -12.40
N LYS A 290 -6.82 1.03 -12.07
CA LYS A 290 -6.75 2.45 -12.50
C LYS A 290 -5.52 3.17 -11.99
N ASN A 291 -5.02 2.74 -10.84
CA ASN A 291 -3.79 3.26 -10.23
C ASN A 291 -2.56 2.40 -10.58
N TYR A 292 -2.65 1.63 -11.67
CA TYR A 292 -1.56 0.84 -12.26
C TYR A 292 -1.02 -0.28 -11.37
N TYR A 293 -1.82 -0.77 -10.42
CA TYR A 293 -1.57 -2.04 -9.74
C TYR A 293 -2.27 -3.17 -10.50
N ARG A 294 -1.62 -4.32 -10.56
CA ARG A 294 -2.19 -5.51 -11.22
C ARG A 294 -3.26 -6.14 -10.32
N PRO A 295 -4.54 -6.15 -10.73
CA PRO A 295 -5.61 -6.67 -9.90
C PRO A 295 -5.55 -8.20 -9.80
N ARG A 296 -6.06 -8.74 -8.69
CA ARG A 296 -6.23 -10.19 -8.48
C ARG A 296 -7.50 -10.74 -9.15
N ASP A 297 -8.53 -9.92 -9.28
CA ASP A 297 -9.79 -10.33 -9.92
C ASP A 297 -9.54 -10.59 -11.41
N PRO A 298 -9.84 -11.83 -11.92
CA PRO A 298 -9.57 -12.17 -13.31
C PRO A 298 -10.37 -11.35 -14.34
N LYS A 299 -11.57 -10.92 -13.97
CA LYS A 299 -12.43 -10.11 -14.86
C LYS A 299 -11.85 -8.70 -15.01
N ILE A 300 -11.43 -8.12 -13.89
CA ILE A 300 -10.78 -6.81 -13.90
C ILE A 300 -9.42 -6.90 -14.57
N ALA A 301 -8.63 -7.95 -14.29
CA ALA A 301 -7.34 -8.19 -14.96
C ALA A 301 -7.50 -8.26 -16.48
N ALA A 302 -8.52 -8.98 -16.98
CA ALA A 302 -8.80 -9.06 -18.41
C ALA A 302 -9.13 -7.69 -19.03
N LYS A 303 -9.90 -6.86 -18.32
CA LYS A 303 -10.25 -5.50 -18.75
C LYS A 303 -9.01 -4.61 -18.92
N TYR A 304 -8.00 -4.79 -18.07
CA TYR A 304 -6.77 -4.00 -18.06
C TYR A 304 -5.57 -4.71 -18.71
N ALA A 305 -5.78 -5.83 -19.39
CA ALA A 305 -4.71 -6.65 -19.99
C ALA A 305 -3.79 -5.87 -20.94
N LYS A 306 -4.32 -4.86 -21.64
CA LYS A 306 -3.53 -4.01 -22.54
C LYS A 306 -2.67 -2.96 -21.83
N THR A 307 -2.96 -2.70 -20.57
CA THR A 307 -2.21 -1.71 -19.78
C THR A 307 -0.87 -2.27 -19.34
N PHE A 308 -0.83 -3.54 -18.95
CA PHE A 308 0.35 -4.15 -18.36
C PHE A 308 1.12 -4.99 -19.36
N ALA A 309 2.40 -4.65 -19.56
CA ALA A 309 3.26 -5.43 -20.44
C ALA A 309 3.48 -6.86 -19.89
N PRO A 310 3.51 -7.90 -20.74
CA PRO A 310 3.95 -9.21 -20.34
C PRO A 310 5.38 -9.18 -19.82
N VAL A 311 5.63 -9.84 -18.69
CA VAL A 311 6.97 -9.98 -18.11
C VAL A 311 7.11 -11.34 -17.46
N LYS A 312 8.29 -11.96 -17.61
CA LYS A 312 8.60 -13.20 -16.90
C LYS A 312 8.88 -12.86 -15.44
N LEU A 313 8.12 -13.46 -14.54
CA LEU A 313 8.20 -13.22 -13.11
C LEU A 313 8.72 -14.44 -12.36
N VAL A 314 9.54 -14.18 -11.34
CA VAL A 314 9.85 -15.13 -10.27
C VAL A 314 9.16 -14.70 -9.00
N THR A 315 9.00 -15.61 -8.05
CA THR A 315 8.41 -15.30 -6.75
C THR A 315 9.45 -15.24 -5.65
N ILE A 316 9.13 -14.57 -4.55
CA ILE A 316 9.97 -14.50 -3.36
C ILE A 316 10.21 -15.90 -2.75
N ASP A 317 9.18 -16.76 -2.79
CA ASP A 317 9.27 -18.11 -2.24
C ASP A 317 10.14 -19.01 -3.10
N GLU A 318 9.95 -18.96 -4.43
CA GLU A 318 10.68 -19.78 -5.39
C GLU A 318 12.20 -19.53 -5.35
N VAL A 319 12.61 -18.26 -5.30
CA VAL A 319 14.02 -17.89 -5.46
C VAL A 319 14.73 -17.69 -4.12
N PHE A 320 14.01 -17.17 -3.12
CA PHE A 320 14.62 -16.75 -1.86
C PHE A 320 14.15 -17.53 -0.64
N GLY A 321 13.23 -18.49 -0.80
CA GLY A 321 12.65 -19.23 0.33
C GLY A 321 11.81 -18.37 1.26
N GLY A 322 11.18 -17.32 0.71
CA GLY A 322 10.30 -16.41 1.43
C GLY A 322 10.99 -15.19 2.03
N TRP A 323 10.17 -14.26 2.51
CA TRP A 323 10.66 -12.96 2.99
C TRP A 323 11.54 -13.03 4.23
N ARG A 324 11.27 -13.93 5.16
CA ARG A 324 12.11 -14.06 6.37
C ARG A 324 13.53 -14.47 6.02
N ASN A 325 13.68 -15.41 5.08
CA ASN A 325 14.98 -15.82 4.61
C ASN A 325 15.68 -14.72 3.78
N ALA A 326 14.95 -14.07 2.88
CA ALA A 326 15.48 -12.96 2.11
C ALA A 326 15.95 -11.81 3.00
N GLN A 327 15.16 -11.43 4.01
CA GLN A 327 15.52 -10.39 4.97
C GLN A 327 16.80 -10.74 5.72
N LYS A 328 16.84 -11.92 6.32
CA LYS A 328 18.01 -12.39 7.09
C LYS A 328 19.29 -12.44 6.26
N THR A 329 19.20 -12.93 5.03
CA THR A 329 20.36 -13.09 4.15
C THR A 329 20.85 -11.76 3.60
N HIS A 330 19.92 -10.89 3.17
CA HIS A 330 20.28 -9.73 2.36
C HIS A 330 20.23 -8.40 3.11
N PHE A 331 19.29 -8.21 4.04
CA PHE A 331 18.93 -6.87 4.54
C PHE A 331 19.11 -6.67 6.04
N ASP A 332 19.24 -7.73 6.83
CA ASP A 332 19.61 -7.59 8.25
C ASP A 332 21.02 -6.99 8.37
N ASP A 333 21.35 -6.49 9.54
CA ASP A 333 22.65 -5.90 9.81
C ASP A 333 23.77 -6.92 9.54
N GLY A 334 24.74 -6.51 8.74
CA GLY A 334 25.80 -7.37 8.25
C GLY A 334 25.40 -8.31 7.08
N GLY A 335 24.15 -8.22 6.61
CA GLY A 335 23.67 -8.96 5.44
C GLY A 335 24.37 -8.56 4.14
N VAL A 336 24.02 -9.23 3.05
CA VAL A 336 24.71 -9.06 1.76
C VAL A 336 24.65 -7.60 1.26
N PHE A 337 23.54 -6.89 1.51
CA PHE A 337 23.44 -5.48 1.11
C PHE A 337 24.47 -4.61 1.83
N ASP A 338 24.68 -4.81 3.13
CA ASP A 338 25.70 -4.06 3.87
C ASP A 338 27.11 -4.34 3.35
N GLN A 339 27.41 -5.59 3.02
CA GLN A 339 28.70 -5.98 2.42
C GLN A 339 28.94 -5.33 1.04
N ILE A 340 27.89 -5.19 0.24
CA ILE A 340 27.94 -4.50 -1.06
C ILE A 340 28.18 -2.99 -0.86
N SER A 341 27.51 -2.39 0.12
CA SER A 341 27.52 -0.93 0.37
C SER A 341 28.75 -0.44 1.11
N ALA A 342 29.38 -1.28 1.93
CA ALA A 342 30.56 -0.92 2.73
C ALA A 342 31.83 -0.62 1.90
N VAL A 343 31.80 -0.90 0.61
CA VAL A 343 32.95 -0.75 -0.32
C VAL A 343 32.81 0.52 -1.18
N ARG A 344 32.04 1.49 -0.73
CA ARG A 344 31.90 2.80 -1.39
C ARG A 344 32.93 3.81 -0.90
#